data_7c445d056486605420d7907b2e7243ec
#
_entry.id   7c445d056486605420d7907b2e7243ec
#
_cell.length_a   1.000
_cell.length_b   1.000
_cell.length_c   1.000
_cell.angle_alpha   90.00
_cell.angle_beta   90.00
_cell.angle_gamma   90.00
#
_symmetry.space_group_name_H-M   'P 1'
#
loop_
_entity.id
_entity.type
_entity.pdbx_description
1 polymer ?
#
loop_
_entity_poly.entity_id
_entity_poly.type
_entity_poly.pdbx_seq_one_letter_code
_entity_poly.pdbx_strand_id
1 'polypeptide(L)'
;MSRKETASAELAQEVEELRRSIEHHNYRYYVLDDPEIADAAFDRLFRRLVEIEEAHPELRSPTSPTQRVGAPPAEKFTIVLRSVPMLSLGNANSAEEFREFDARVRRLLHRDEPVDYVAEPKLDGIGIELV
;
A
#
# COMPACT_ATOMS: atom_id res chain seq x y z
N MET A 1 26.18 -25.54 3.49
CA MET A 1 25.13 -24.63 2.98
C MET A 1 25.77 -23.66 2.02
N SER A 2 25.20 -23.52 0.83
CA SER A 2 25.73 -22.59 -0.18
C SER A 2 25.43 -21.14 0.22
N ARG A 3 26.30 -20.21 -0.13
CA ARG A 3 26.11 -18.76 0.07
C ARG A 3 24.78 -18.22 -0.49
N LYS A 4 24.25 -18.88 -1.55
CA LYS A 4 22.94 -18.58 -2.13
C LYS A 4 21.77 -19.03 -1.23
N GLU A 5 21.89 -20.17 -0.55
CA GLU A 5 20.84 -20.68 0.34
C GLU A 5 20.73 -19.81 1.60
N THR A 6 21.85 -19.31 2.11
CA THR A 6 21.88 -18.40 3.27
C THR A 6 21.22 -17.05 2.91
N ALA A 7 21.55 -16.46 1.75
CA ALA A 7 20.95 -15.21 1.30
C ALA A 7 19.43 -15.34 1.05
N SER A 8 18.95 -16.47 0.55
CA SER A 8 17.52 -16.74 0.35
C SER A 8 16.80 -16.90 1.69
N ALA A 9 17.41 -17.52 2.68
CA ALA A 9 16.84 -17.69 4.02
C ALA A 9 16.77 -16.34 4.77
N GLU A 10 17.81 -15.51 4.66
CA GLU A 10 17.83 -14.15 5.24
C GLU A 10 16.74 -13.26 4.62
N LEU A 11 16.55 -13.33 3.31
CA LEU A 11 15.51 -12.57 2.61
C LEU A 11 14.09 -13.02 3.02
N ALA A 12 13.87 -14.33 3.15
CA ALA A 12 12.61 -14.86 3.61
C ALA A 12 12.30 -14.41 5.05
N GLN A 13 13.31 -14.35 5.90
CA GLN A 13 13.16 -13.83 7.26
C GLN A 13 12.84 -12.33 7.25
N GLU A 14 13.50 -11.53 6.42
CA GLU A 14 13.19 -10.09 6.26
C GLU A 14 11.73 -9.89 5.84
N VAL A 15 11.21 -10.67 4.91
CA VAL A 15 9.81 -10.61 4.48
C VAL A 15 8.85 -10.88 5.62
N GLU A 16 9.10 -11.90 6.44
CA GLU A 16 8.24 -12.24 7.58
C GLU A 16 8.30 -11.16 8.69
N GLU A 17 9.45 -10.54 8.90
CA GLU A 17 9.60 -9.42 9.83
C GLU A 17 8.85 -8.17 9.33
N LEU A 18 8.96 -7.85 8.05
CA LEU A 18 8.22 -6.74 7.42
C LEU A 18 6.71 -6.97 7.51
N ARG A 19 6.21 -8.16 7.19
CA ARG A 19 4.78 -8.48 7.28
C ARG A 19 4.26 -8.29 8.71
N ARG A 20 4.95 -8.82 9.70
CA ARG A 20 4.57 -8.67 11.12
C ARG A 20 4.58 -7.21 11.56
N SER A 21 5.59 -6.46 11.15
CA SER A 21 5.70 -5.03 11.49
C SER A 21 4.56 -4.23 10.85
N ILE A 22 4.28 -4.45 9.57
CA ILE A 22 3.19 -3.78 8.85
C ILE A 22 1.83 -4.15 9.47
N GLU A 23 1.58 -5.41 9.79
CA GLU A 23 0.34 -5.84 10.45
C GLU A 23 0.17 -5.22 11.83
N HIS A 24 1.24 -5.15 12.62
CA HIS A 24 1.22 -4.48 13.92
C HIS A 24 0.84 -3.00 13.79
N HIS A 25 1.49 -2.26 12.89
CA HIS A 25 1.21 -0.83 12.71
C HIS A 25 -0.16 -0.58 12.08
N ASN A 26 -0.64 -1.45 11.18
CA ASN A 26 -2.01 -1.41 10.69
C ASN A 26 -3.03 -1.60 11.82
N TYR A 27 -2.81 -2.56 12.71
CA TYR A 27 -3.68 -2.78 13.86
C TYR A 27 -3.70 -1.57 14.80
N ARG A 28 -2.52 -1.01 15.09
CA ARG A 28 -2.39 0.21 15.92
C ARG A 28 -3.14 1.39 15.29
N TYR A 29 -2.97 1.59 14.00
CA TYR A 29 -3.59 2.70 13.27
C TYR A 29 -5.10 2.52 13.12
N TYR A 30 -5.56 1.38 12.54
CA TYR A 30 -6.96 1.20 12.16
C TYR A 30 -7.87 0.72 13.28
N VAL A 31 -7.34 0.04 14.31
CA VAL A 31 -8.13 -0.58 15.36
C VAL A 31 -8.01 0.15 16.69
N LEU A 32 -6.79 0.58 17.04
CA LEU A 32 -6.53 1.24 18.31
C LEU A 32 -6.51 2.77 18.22
N ASP A 33 -6.49 3.35 17.02
CA ASP A 33 -6.33 4.80 16.79
C ASP A 33 -5.13 5.40 17.57
N ASP A 34 -4.03 4.63 17.60
CA ASP A 34 -2.83 4.93 18.38
C ASP A 34 -1.57 4.58 17.58
N PRO A 35 -1.25 5.35 16.51
CA PRO A 35 -0.10 5.08 15.64
C PRO A 35 1.23 5.30 16.40
N GLU A 36 2.15 4.33 16.30
CA GLU A 36 3.48 4.38 16.91
C GLU A 36 4.54 4.98 16.00
N ILE A 37 4.29 4.99 14.68
CA ILE A 37 5.22 5.52 13.69
C ILE A 37 4.50 6.52 12.78
N ALA A 38 5.28 7.45 12.21
CA ALA A 38 4.76 8.37 11.21
C ALA A 38 4.49 7.65 9.88
N ASP A 39 3.53 8.16 9.10
CA ASP A 39 3.12 7.60 7.80
C ASP A 39 4.30 7.35 6.86
N ALA A 40 5.25 8.29 6.79
CA ALA A 40 6.45 8.13 5.99
C ALA A 40 7.36 6.96 6.44
N ALA A 41 7.29 6.54 7.71
CA ALA A 41 8.02 5.36 8.20
C ALA A 41 7.26 4.09 7.81
N PHE A 42 5.93 4.09 7.94
CA PHE A 42 5.08 2.99 7.48
C PHE A 42 5.23 2.76 5.98
N ASP A 43 5.18 3.82 5.17
CA ASP A 43 5.34 3.74 3.71
C ASP A 43 6.68 3.11 3.30
N ARG A 44 7.77 3.38 4.04
CA ARG A 44 9.07 2.73 3.78
C ARG A 44 9.02 1.23 4.00
N LEU A 45 8.39 0.77 5.10
CA LEU A 45 8.23 -0.66 5.38
C LEU A 45 7.39 -1.33 4.29
N PHE A 46 6.29 -0.71 3.93
CA PHE A 46 5.37 -1.23 2.91
C PHE A 46 6.03 -1.31 1.54
N ARG A 47 6.71 -0.23 1.12
CA ARG A 47 7.46 -0.17 -0.16
C ARG A 47 8.55 -1.24 -0.21
N ARG A 48 9.29 -1.42 0.88
CA ARG A 48 10.34 -2.45 0.97
C ARG A 48 9.77 -3.86 0.79
N LEU A 49 8.62 -4.16 1.38
CA LEU A 49 7.95 -5.45 1.19
C LEU A 49 7.49 -5.63 -0.26
N VAL A 50 6.91 -4.60 -0.88
CA VAL A 50 6.51 -4.64 -2.30
C VAL A 50 7.71 -4.93 -3.20
N GLU A 51 8.83 -4.22 -3.03
CA GLU A 51 10.05 -4.41 -3.81
C GLU A 51 10.57 -5.86 -3.73
N ILE A 52 10.57 -6.44 -2.52
CA ILE A 52 11.01 -7.82 -2.34
C ILE A 52 10.04 -8.79 -3.01
N GLU A 53 8.73 -8.62 -2.84
CA GLU A 53 7.72 -9.51 -3.42
C GLU A 53 7.63 -9.40 -4.95
N GLU A 54 8.00 -8.25 -5.53
CA GLU A 54 8.11 -8.09 -6.99
C GLU A 54 9.37 -8.76 -7.55
N ALA A 55 10.49 -8.61 -6.86
CA ALA A 55 11.75 -9.24 -7.25
C ALA A 55 11.77 -10.76 -7.01
N HIS A 56 10.98 -11.23 -6.04
CA HIS A 56 10.92 -12.61 -5.57
C HIS A 56 9.46 -13.10 -5.47
N PRO A 57 8.78 -13.37 -6.61
CA PRO A 57 7.37 -13.81 -6.62
C PRO A 57 7.11 -15.08 -5.80
N GLU A 58 8.12 -15.92 -5.60
CA GLU A 58 8.05 -17.14 -4.76
C GLU A 58 7.86 -16.83 -3.27
N LEU A 59 8.21 -15.62 -2.81
CA LEU A 59 7.99 -15.16 -1.44
C LEU A 59 6.63 -14.48 -1.26
N ARG A 60 5.90 -14.20 -2.35
CA ARG A 60 4.57 -13.57 -2.27
C ARG A 60 3.56 -14.52 -1.64
N SER A 61 2.79 -14.02 -0.68
CA SER A 61 1.69 -14.75 -0.04
C SER A 61 0.35 -14.09 -0.37
N PRO A 62 -0.73 -14.88 -0.59
CA PRO A 62 -2.08 -14.32 -0.71
C PRO A 62 -2.54 -13.55 0.53
N THR A 63 -1.93 -13.82 1.70
CA THR A 63 -2.22 -13.14 2.96
C THR A 63 -1.31 -11.96 3.23
N SER A 64 -0.38 -11.63 2.32
CA SER A 64 0.52 -10.49 2.49
C SER A 64 -0.26 -9.18 2.63
N PRO A 65 0.19 -8.26 3.50
CA PRO A 65 -0.36 -6.91 3.57
C PRO A 65 -0.38 -6.16 2.23
N THR A 66 0.50 -6.49 1.31
CA THR A 66 0.55 -5.91 -0.04
C THR A 66 -0.64 -6.32 -0.93
N GLN A 67 -1.34 -7.40 -0.59
CA GLN A 67 -2.49 -7.93 -1.33
C GLN A 67 -3.83 -7.46 -0.76
N ARG A 68 -3.83 -6.68 0.31
CA ARG A 68 -5.04 -6.17 0.95
C ARG A 68 -4.84 -4.72 1.40
N VAL A 69 -5.93 -3.97 1.51
CA VAL A 69 -5.94 -2.61 2.05
C VAL A 69 -6.47 -2.64 3.48
N GLY A 70 -5.73 -2.02 4.41
CA GLY A 70 -6.13 -1.86 5.81
C GLY A 70 -6.03 -3.14 6.66
N ALA A 71 -6.63 -3.09 7.84
CA ALA A 71 -6.75 -4.22 8.75
C ALA A 71 -7.88 -5.18 8.32
N PRO A 72 -7.88 -6.44 8.77
CA PRO A 72 -9.02 -7.33 8.59
C PRO A 72 -10.31 -6.67 9.11
N PRO A 73 -11.43 -6.78 8.39
CA PRO A 73 -12.70 -6.23 8.86
C PRO A 73 -13.06 -6.79 10.23
N ALA A 74 -13.63 -5.94 11.09
CA ALA A 74 -14.15 -6.41 12.38
C ALA A 74 -15.31 -7.39 12.13
N GLU A 75 -15.30 -8.53 12.80
CA GLU A 75 -16.31 -9.62 12.65
C GLU A 75 -17.75 -9.18 12.92
N LYS A 76 -17.93 -7.98 13.49
CA LYS A 76 -19.24 -7.42 13.88
C LYS A 76 -20.07 -6.88 12.72
N PHE A 77 -19.50 -6.72 11.53
CA PHE A 77 -20.19 -6.07 10.41
C PHE A 77 -20.56 -7.07 9.33
N THR A 78 -21.78 -6.95 8.83
CA THR A 78 -22.24 -7.72 7.67
C THR A 78 -21.51 -7.25 6.41
N ILE A 79 -21.01 -8.21 5.63
CA ILE A 79 -20.37 -7.91 4.34
C ILE A 79 -21.45 -7.47 3.35
N VAL A 80 -21.30 -6.29 2.77
CA VAL A 80 -22.14 -5.77 1.70
C VAL A 80 -21.33 -5.79 0.40
N LEU A 81 -21.87 -6.47 -0.62
CA LEU A 81 -21.27 -6.47 -1.96
C LEU A 81 -21.62 -5.14 -2.65
N ARG A 82 -20.59 -4.46 -3.15
CA ARG A 82 -20.74 -3.22 -3.90
C ARG A 82 -20.91 -3.49 -5.37
N SER A 83 -21.76 -2.69 -6.04
CA SER A 83 -21.94 -2.74 -7.50
C SER A 83 -20.72 -2.24 -8.26
N VAL A 84 -19.98 -1.29 -7.67
CA VAL A 84 -18.72 -0.76 -8.17
C VAL A 84 -17.67 -0.91 -7.09
N PRO A 85 -16.48 -1.49 -7.38
CA PRO A 85 -15.43 -1.65 -6.39
C PRO A 85 -14.89 -0.28 -5.96
N MET A 86 -14.63 -0.12 -4.66
CA MET A 86 -13.84 1.03 -4.17
C MET A 86 -12.39 0.83 -4.55
N LEU A 87 -11.88 1.77 -5.33
CA LEU A 87 -10.48 1.78 -5.74
C LEU A 87 -9.69 2.74 -4.86
N SER A 88 -8.49 2.33 -4.46
CA SER A 88 -7.53 3.24 -3.84
C SER A 88 -6.69 3.93 -4.91
N LEU A 89 -6.24 5.15 -4.61
CA LEU A 89 -5.31 5.90 -5.45
C LEU A 89 -3.88 5.58 -5.05
N GLY A 90 -2.97 5.61 -6.01
CA GLY A 90 -1.54 5.49 -5.73
C GLY A 90 -0.99 6.75 -5.05
N ASN A 91 0.12 6.60 -4.33
CA ASN A 91 0.82 7.69 -3.69
C ASN A 91 1.90 8.27 -4.61
N ALA A 92 2.15 9.59 -4.49
CA ALA A 92 3.32 10.25 -5.02
C ALA A 92 3.98 11.04 -3.87
N ASN A 93 5.14 10.58 -3.41
CA ASN A 93 5.82 11.12 -2.23
C ASN A 93 7.01 12.01 -2.60
N SER A 94 7.25 12.21 -3.89
CA SER A 94 8.32 13.09 -4.40
C SER A 94 7.85 13.87 -5.63
N ALA A 95 8.58 14.93 -5.95
CA ALA A 95 8.34 15.70 -7.17
C ALA A 95 8.57 14.87 -8.44
N GLU A 96 9.48 13.92 -8.40
CA GLU A 96 9.76 12.98 -9.48
C GLU A 96 8.58 12.06 -9.72
N GLU A 97 8.05 11.44 -8.68
CA GLU A 97 6.86 10.55 -8.74
C GLU A 97 5.62 11.31 -9.25
N PHE A 98 5.46 12.59 -8.86
CA PHE A 98 4.39 13.42 -9.38
C PHE A 98 4.57 13.73 -10.88
N ARG A 99 5.79 13.99 -11.35
CA ARG A 99 6.07 14.19 -12.80
C ARG A 99 5.79 12.92 -13.60
N GLU A 100 6.11 11.75 -13.05
CA GLU A 100 5.77 10.46 -13.68
C GLU A 100 4.25 10.23 -13.74
N PHE A 101 3.54 10.61 -12.68
CA PHE A 101 2.08 10.59 -12.67
C PHE A 101 1.51 11.51 -13.76
N ASP A 102 1.95 12.76 -13.86
CA ASP A 102 1.52 13.71 -14.88
C ASP A 102 1.79 13.17 -16.31
N ALA A 103 2.98 12.63 -16.55
CA ALA A 103 3.33 12.04 -17.83
C ALA A 103 2.42 10.84 -18.17
N ARG A 104 2.05 10.04 -17.18
CA ARG A 104 1.12 8.92 -17.34
C ARG A 104 -0.29 9.40 -17.66
N VAL A 105 -0.79 10.43 -16.97
CA VAL A 105 -2.09 11.06 -17.23
C VAL A 105 -2.16 11.61 -18.65
N ARG A 106 -1.16 12.39 -19.08
CA ARG A 106 -1.12 12.95 -20.45
C ARG A 106 -1.14 11.86 -21.52
N ARG A 107 -0.38 10.79 -21.32
CA ARG A 107 -0.36 9.63 -22.22
C ARG A 107 -1.72 8.95 -22.31
N LEU A 108 -2.42 8.76 -21.18
CA LEU A 108 -3.75 8.16 -21.16
C LEU A 108 -4.82 9.05 -21.81
N LEU A 109 -4.67 10.37 -21.70
CA LEU A 109 -5.56 11.34 -22.33
C LEU A 109 -5.21 11.60 -23.81
N HIS A 110 -4.11 11.03 -24.32
CA HIS A 110 -3.55 11.30 -25.64
C HIS A 110 -3.35 12.82 -25.89
N ARG A 111 -2.81 13.53 -24.87
CA ARG A 111 -2.58 14.99 -24.89
C ARG A 111 -1.13 15.27 -24.58
N ASP A 112 -0.53 16.19 -25.39
CA ASP A 112 0.83 16.72 -25.14
C ASP A 112 0.80 18.01 -24.31
N GLU A 113 -0.37 18.64 -24.18
CA GLU A 113 -0.56 19.86 -23.43
C GLU A 113 -0.52 19.62 -21.91
N PRO A 114 -0.12 20.62 -21.11
CA PRO A 114 -0.19 20.56 -19.67
C PRO A 114 -1.62 20.25 -19.17
N VAL A 115 -1.71 19.50 -18.09
CA VAL A 115 -2.98 19.20 -17.41
C VAL A 115 -3.09 20.09 -16.17
N ASP A 116 -4.23 20.71 -16.00
CA ASP A 116 -4.53 21.48 -14.79
C ASP A 116 -4.93 20.53 -13.66
N TYR A 117 -4.39 20.78 -12.48
CA TYR A 117 -4.65 20.00 -11.27
C TYR A 117 -5.27 20.87 -10.19
N VAL A 118 -6.21 20.29 -9.45
CA VAL A 118 -6.71 20.85 -8.20
C VAL A 118 -6.07 20.07 -7.05
N ALA A 119 -5.44 20.77 -6.13
CA ALA A 119 -4.87 20.18 -4.92
C ALA A 119 -5.86 20.33 -3.76
N GLU A 120 -6.25 19.23 -3.16
CA GLU A 120 -7.18 19.18 -2.04
C GLU A 120 -6.57 18.39 -0.88
N PRO A 121 -6.84 18.76 0.39
CA PRO A 121 -6.42 17.96 1.52
C PRO A 121 -7.20 16.63 1.53
N LYS A 122 -6.49 15.51 1.70
CA LYS A 122 -7.10 14.21 1.97
C LYS A 122 -7.39 14.15 3.48
N LEU A 123 -8.66 14.22 3.83
CA LEU A 123 -9.07 14.06 5.22
C LEU A 123 -9.24 12.58 5.54
N ASP A 124 -8.58 12.13 6.61
CA ASP A 124 -8.75 10.79 7.13
C ASP A 124 -10.01 10.67 7.97
N GLY A 125 -10.68 9.52 7.88
CA GLY A 125 -11.93 9.30 8.60
C GLY A 125 -12.77 8.18 7.96
N ILE A 126 -14.04 8.16 8.29
CA ILE A 126 -15.01 7.19 7.77
C ILE A 126 -15.39 7.55 6.34
N GLY A 127 -15.05 6.68 5.39
CA GLY A 127 -15.57 6.79 4.02
C GLY A 127 -17.02 6.32 3.94
N ILE A 128 -17.92 7.20 3.46
CA ILE A 128 -19.33 6.88 3.28
C ILE A 128 -19.66 6.96 1.80
N GLU A 129 -20.30 5.91 1.29
CA GLU A 129 -20.89 5.90 -0.03
C GLU A 129 -22.41 5.89 0.08
N LEU A 130 -23.07 6.80 -0.63
CA LEU A 130 -24.51 6.85 -0.76
C LEU A 130 -24.88 6.35 -2.16
N VAL A 131 -25.72 5.33 -2.22
CA VAL A 131 -26.18 4.70 -3.47
C VAL A 131 -27.67 4.91 -3.63
#